data_7a1129344ff0c6dbdec78c7b550838e4
#
_entry.id   7a1129344ff0c6dbdec78c7b550838e4
#
_cell.length_a   1.000
_cell.length_b   1.000
_cell.length_c   1.000
_cell.angle_alpha   90.00
_cell.angle_beta   90.00
_cell.angle_gamma   90.00
#
_symmetry.space_group_name_H-M   'P 1'
#
loop_
_entity.id
_entity.type
_entity.pdbx_description
1 polymer ?
#
loop_
_entity_poly.entity_id
_entity_poly.type
_entity_poly.pdbx_seq_one_letter_code
_entity_poly.pdbx_strand_id
1 'polypeptide(L)'
;MATLGAMEEIMSGIERRVVICRRVLDIGPGANLAGHDLSGAQLAGIDLSGANLKGARLGSADLTGANLSDADLSGAILVFAQMRDAVVTGANFSWAKLRAANLLGVDVTTANFRGADMLHVTTDGDVDFYAYLKAFNPKAEFWVGKETDSDRSPTQNDGE
;
A
#
# COMPACT_ATOMS: atom_id res chain seq x y z
N MET A 1 -11.35 32.05 -3.95
CA MET A 1 -10.91 30.99 -4.89
C MET A 1 -9.39 31.04 -4.92
N ALA A 2 -8.73 30.23 -4.11
CA ALA A 2 -7.28 30.10 -4.14
C ALA A 2 -6.96 29.03 -5.18
N THR A 3 -6.25 29.43 -6.23
CA THR A 3 -5.90 28.62 -7.38
C THR A 3 -4.82 27.60 -7.05
N LEU A 4 -4.84 26.45 -7.73
CA LEU A 4 -3.88 25.35 -7.62
C LEU A 4 -2.38 25.77 -7.66
N GLY A 5 -2.08 26.95 -8.13
CA GLY A 5 -0.70 27.49 -8.24
C GLY A 5 -0.03 27.89 -6.92
N ALA A 6 -0.78 28.00 -5.83
CA ALA A 6 -0.19 28.34 -4.52
C ALA A 6 0.37 27.11 -3.77
N MET A 7 0.16 25.90 -4.30
CA MET A 7 0.65 24.67 -3.69
C MET A 7 2.05 24.25 -4.15
N GLU A 8 2.55 24.82 -5.26
CA GLU A 8 3.88 24.46 -5.79
C GLU A 8 5.05 25.24 -5.16
N GLU A 9 4.81 26.39 -4.55
CA GLU A 9 5.88 27.22 -3.97
C GLU A 9 6.33 26.82 -2.55
N ILE A 10 5.62 25.88 -1.89
CA ILE A 10 5.98 25.41 -0.54
C ILE A 10 6.89 24.17 -0.60
N MET A 11 7.28 23.71 -1.79
CA MET A 11 7.97 22.44 -2.04
C MET A 11 9.50 22.50 -2.00
N SER A 12 10.10 23.62 -1.60
CA SER A 12 11.56 23.70 -1.46
C SER A 12 11.99 23.80 0.01
N GLY A 13 12.22 22.64 0.61
CA GLY A 13 12.91 22.55 1.91
C GLY A 13 12.00 22.31 3.09
N ILE A 14 11.99 21.04 3.53
CA ILE A 14 11.72 20.62 4.90
C ILE A 14 10.24 20.75 5.35
N GLU A 15 9.61 19.62 5.57
CA GLU A 15 8.26 19.38 6.12
C GLU A 15 7.14 19.41 5.07
N ARG A 16 6.85 18.21 4.52
CA ARG A 16 5.68 18.01 3.67
C ARG A 16 4.41 18.11 4.53
N ARG A 17 3.63 19.15 4.29
CA ARG A 17 2.31 19.33 4.90
C ARG A 17 1.23 19.00 3.89
N VAL A 18 0.38 18.04 4.22
CA VAL A 18 -0.81 17.72 3.42
C VAL A 18 -2.03 18.33 4.09
N VAL A 19 -2.79 19.11 3.33
CA VAL A 19 -4.04 19.71 3.81
C VAL A 19 -5.19 18.74 3.51
N ILE A 20 -5.72 18.13 4.55
CA ILE A 20 -6.90 17.28 4.46
C ILE A 20 -8.02 17.94 5.26
N CYS A 21 -9.15 18.23 4.62
CA CYS A 21 -10.33 18.79 5.27
C CYS A 21 -10.03 20.02 6.15
N ARG A 22 -9.24 20.99 5.67
CA ARG A 22 -8.80 22.20 6.38
C ARG A 22 -7.87 21.99 7.57
N ARG A 23 -7.35 20.79 7.80
CA ARG A 23 -6.28 20.56 8.77
C ARG A 23 -4.95 20.43 8.03
N VAL A 24 -3.95 21.14 8.49
CA VAL A 24 -2.56 20.93 8.07
C VAL A 24 -2.02 19.79 8.91
N LEU A 25 -1.65 18.68 8.26
CA LEU A 25 -1.02 17.54 8.93
C LEU A 25 0.47 17.59 8.61
N ASP A 26 1.28 17.49 9.64
CA ASP A 26 2.71 17.27 9.47
C ASP A 26 2.90 15.80 9.06
N ILE A 27 3.29 15.58 7.81
CA ILE A 27 3.46 14.25 7.23
C ILE A 27 4.95 14.08 6.92
N GLY A 28 5.56 13.10 7.59
CA GLY A 28 6.98 12.82 7.42
C GLY A 28 7.44 11.69 8.32
N PRO A 29 8.75 11.46 8.41
CA PRO A 29 9.32 10.44 9.29
C PRO A 29 8.85 10.61 10.74
N GLY A 30 8.40 9.50 11.35
CA GLY A 30 7.90 9.51 12.72
C GLY A 30 6.60 10.27 12.98
N ALA A 31 5.90 10.74 11.93
CA ALA A 31 4.64 11.48 12.08
C ALA A 31 3.58 10.67 12.85
N ASN A 32 2.79 11.34 13.69
CA ASN A 32 1.66 10.71 14.35
C ASN A 32 0.36 10.93 13.56
N LEU A 33 0.00 9.94 12.78
CA LEU A 33 -1.17 9.92 11.89
C LEU A 33 -2.22 8.88 12.33
N ALA A 34 -2.14 8.40 13.57
CA ALA A 34 -3.04 7.38 14.08
C ALA A 34 -4.50 7.80 13.96
N GLY A 35 -5.33 6.93 13.38
CA GLY A 35 -6.76 7.14 13.18
C GLY A 35 -7.14 8.26 12.21
N HIS A 36 -6.19 8.94 11.57
CA HIS A 36 -6.48 9.99 10.59
C HIS A 36 -7.12 9.42 9.33
N ASP A 37 -8.00 10.21 8.72
CA ASP A 37 -8.56 9.90 7.41
C ASP A 37 -7.67 10.48 6.29
N LEU A 38 -6.93 9.59 5.65
CA LEU A 38 -6.03 9.83 4.52
C LEU A 38 -6.54 9.14 3.25
N SER A 39 -7.84 8.84 3.20
CA SER A 39 -8.44 8.15 2.05
C SER A 39 -8.25 8.96 0.76
N GLY A 40 -7.73 8.31 -0.29
CA GLY A 40 -7.43 8.95 -1.59
C GLY A 40 -6.27 9.95 -1.55
N ALA A 41 -5.52 10.04 -0.45
CA ALA A 41 -4.39 10.95 -0.34
C ALA A 41 -3.29 10.60 -1.34
N GLN A 42 -2.65 11.63 -1.93
CA GLN A 42 -1.52 11.50 -2.84
C GLN A 42 -0.23 11.52 -2.03
N LEU A 43 0.28 10.33 -1.70
CA LEU A 43 1.44 10.11 -0.84
C LEU A 43 2.56 9.38 -1.58
N ALA A 44 2.55 9.44 -2.93
CA ALA A 44 3.57 8.79 -3.73
C ALA A 44 4.98 9.32 -3.40
N GLY A 45 5.91 8.40 -3.16
CA GLY A 45 7.31 8.71 -2.85
C GLY A 45 7.53 9.45 -1.52
N ILE A 46 6.50 9.55 -0.67
CA ILE A 46 6.65 10.22 0.62
C ILE A 46 7.49 9.38 1.60
N ASP A 47 8.24 10.04 2.47
CA ASP A 47 8.90 9.38 3.59
C ASP A 47 7.99 9.39 4.83
N LEU A 48 7.51 8.21 5.21
CA LEU A 48 6.70 7.92 6.40
C LEU A 48 7.41 6.91 7.30
N SER A 49 8.74 6.84 7.21
CA SER A 49 9.51 5.90 8.03
C SER A 49 9.25 6.14 9.53
N GLY A 50 9.01 5.06 10.26
CA GLY A 50 8.68 5.12 11.69
C GLY A 50 7.37 5.84 12.04
N ALA A 51 6.54 6.21 11.07
CA ALA A 51 5.29 6.91 11.34
C ALA A 51 4.28 6.02 12.08
N ASN A 52 3.49 6.62 12.97
CA ASN A 52 2.37 5.97 13.60
C ASN A 52 1.10 6.17 12.75
N LEU A 53 0.75 5.15 11.98
CA LEU A 53 -0.43 5.08 11.11
C LEU A 53 -1.50 4.11 11.67
N LYS A 54 -1.43 3.79 12.96
CA LYS A 54 -2.33 2.84 13.61
C LYS A 54 -3.79 3.20 13.41
N GLY A 55 -4.56 2.28 12.80
CA GLY A 55 -5.97 2.52 12.52
C GLY A 55 -6.27 3.64 11.53
N ALA A 56 -5.27 4.22 10.86
CA ALA A 56 -5.48 5.25 9.85
C ALA A 56 -6.31 4.72 8.68
N ARG A 57 -7.07 5.59 8.02
CA ARG A 57 -7.83 5.27 6.81
C ARG A 57 -7.03 5.73 5.60
N LEU A 58 -6.54 4.78 4.83
CA LEU A 58 -5.71 4.96 3.63
C LEU A 58 -6.38 4.30 2.41
N GLY A 59 -7.70 4.14 2.44
CA GLY A 59 -8.44 3.56 1.34
C GLY A 59 -8.19 4.33 0.05
N SER A 60 -7.82 3.63 -1.03
CA SER A 60 -7.47 4.23 -2.34
C SER A 60 -6.38 5.30 -2.29
N ALA A 61 -5.60 5.40 -1.22
CA ALA A 61 -4.44 6.30 -1.18
C ALA A 61 -3.36 5.84 -2.17
N ASP A 62 -2.66 6.80 -2.76
CA ASP A 62 -1.47 6.54 -3.56
C ASP A 62 -0.22 6.60 -2.67
N LEU A 63 0.32 5.44 -2.36
CA LEU A 63 1.55 5.23 -1.61
C LEU A 63 2.66 4.65 -2.50
N THR A 64 2.55 4.81 -3.82
CA THR A 64 3.54 4.30 -4.78
C THR A 64 4.93 4.81 -4.44
N GLY A 65 5.89 3.91 -4.24
CA GLY A 65 7.26 4.26 -3.88
C GLY A 65 7.43 4.94 -2.52
N ALA A 66 6.40 4.97 -1.67
CA ALA A 66 6.50 5.57 -0.33
C ALA A 66 7.44 4.75 0.57
N ASN A 67 8.16 5.44 1.44
CA ASN A 67 8.96 4.79 2.48
C ASN A 67 8.12 4.63 3.76
N LEU A 68 7.72 3.41 4.05
CA LEU A 68 6.97 3.00 5.24
C LEU A 68 7.82 2.14 6.19
N SER A 69 9.16 2.21 6.07
CA SER A 69 10.06 1.41 6.93
C SER A 69 9.75 1.69 8.41
N ASP A 70 9.65 0.63 9.21
CA ASP A 70 9.37 0.69 10.64
C ASP A 70 8.06 1.41 11.03
N ALA A 71 7.18 1.72 10.07
CA ALA A 71 5.90 2.37 10.35
C ALA A 71 4.91 1.40 11.03
N ASP A 72 4.08 1.92 11.94
CA ASP A 72 2.98 1.16 12.55
C ASP A 72 1.66 1.41 11.82
N LEU A 73 1.28 0.47 10.93
CA LEU A 73 0.01 0.44 10.21
C LEU A 73 -0.97 -0.58 10.83
N SER A 74 -0.77 -0.93 12.10
CA SER A 74 -1.65 -1.93 12.74
C SER A 74 -3.11 -1.48 12.72
N GLY A 75 -4.00 -2.36 12.23
CA GLY A 75 -5.43 -2.08 12.07
C GLY A 75 -5.77 -1.00 11.04
N ALA A 76 -4.82 -0.48 10.26
CA ALA A 76 -5.08 0.51 9.23
C ALA A 76 -5.99 -0.05 8.11
N ILE A 77 -6.72 0.85 7.42
CA ILE A 77 -7.62 0.51 6.32
C ILE A 77 -6.97 0.93 5.02
N LEU A 78 -6.43 -0.03 4.27
CA LEU A 78 -5.67 0.15 3.02
C LEU A 78 -6.40 -0.47 1.82
N VAL A 79 -7.72 -0.55 1.88
CA VAL A 79 -8.54 -1.14 0.81
C VAL A 79 -8.34 -0.35 -0.49
N PHE A 80 -7.94 -1.03 -1.59
CA PHE A 80 -7.58 -0.43 -2.87
C PHE A 80 -6.37 0.52 -2.85
N ALA A 81 -5.57 0.55 -1.79
CA ALA A 81 -4.38 1.41 -1.74
C ALA A 81 -3.37 0.98 -2.82
N GLN A 82 -2.71 1.97 -3.45
CA GLN A 82 -1.63 1.75 -4.37
C GLN A 82 -0.31 1.82 -3.61
N MET A 83 0.35 0.67 -3.41
CA MET A 83 1.60 0.56 -2.65
C MET A 83 2.74 0.03 -3.52
N ARG A 84 2.59 0.12 -4.84
CA ARG A 84 3.60 -0.36 -5.78
C ARG A 84 4.97 0.22 -5.43
N ASP A 85 5.99 -0.63 -5.40
CA ASP A 85 7.39 -0.27 -5.12
C ASP A 85 7.59 0.45 -3.75
N ALA A 86 6.62 0.37 -2.84
CA ALA A 86 6.77 0.94 -1.50
C ALA A 86 7.78 0.15 -0.67
N VAL A 87 8.51 0.83 0.19
CA VAL A 87 9.45 0.21 1.14
C VAL A 87 8.72 -0.03 2.46
N VAL A 88 8.59 -1.31 2.86
CA VAL A 88 7.84 -1.71 4.06
C VAL A 88 8.71 -2.47 5.07
N THR A 89 10.02 -2.33 4.98
CA THR A 89 10.98 -3.02 5.86
C THR A 89 10.64 -2.75 7.34
N GLY A 90 10.43 -3.80 8.13
CA GLY A 90 10.09 -3.69 9.54
C GLY A 90 8.69 -3.13 9.85
N ALA A 91 7.90 -2.78 8.84
CA ALA A 91 6.57 -2.19 9.04
C ALA A 91 5.59 -3.19 9.69
N ASN A 92 4.67 -2.66 10.50
CA ASN A 92 3.67 -3.44 11.19
C ASN A 92 2.28 -3.28 10.55
N PHE A 93 1.84 -4.24 9.76
CA PHE A 93 0.50 -4.34 9.17
C PHE A 93 -0.43 -5.30 9.93
N SER A 94 -0.14 -5.61 11.19
CA SER A 94 -0.98 -6.54 11.92
C SER A 94 -2.43 -6.06 11.97
N TRP A 95 -3.38 -6.95 11.62
CA TRP A 95 -4.81 -6.64 11.56
C TRP A 95 -5.22 -5.56 10.56
N ALA A 96 -4.35 -5.13 9.66
CA ALA A 96 -4.66 -4.16 8.62
C ALA A 96 -5.63 -4.75 7.58
N LYS A 97 -6.43 -3.89 6.94
CA LYS A 97 -7.36 -4.27 5.87
C LYS A 97 -6.75 -3.85 4.53
N LEU A 98 -6.16 -4.82 3.82
CA LEU A 98 -5.44 -4.60 2.55
C LEU A 98 -6.21 -5.12 1.33
N ARG A 99 -7.51 -5.36 1.44
CA ARG A 99 -8.31 -5.89 0.33
C ARG A 99 -8.06 -5.11 -0.96
N ALA A 100 -7.74 -5.85 -2.03
CA ALA A 100 -7.48 -5.31 -3.36
C ALA A 100 -6.39 -4.22 -3.39
N ALA A 101 -5.49 -4.18 -2.40
CA ALA A 101 -4.32 -3.31 -2.42
C ALA A 101 -3.30 -3.82 -3.46
N ASN A 102 -2.56 -2.91 -4.06
CA ASN A 102 -1.51 -3.21 -5.02
C ASN A 102 -0.13 -3.18 -4.33
N LEU A 103 0.48 -4.34 -4.16
CA LEU A 103 1.81 -4.55 -3.56
C LEU A 103 2.86 -5.01 -4.59
N LEU A 104 2.68 -4.70 -5.88
CA LEU A 104 3.69 -5.02 -6.89
C LEU A 104 5.04 -4.37 -6.54
N GLY A 105 6.13 -5.11 -6.64
CA GLY A 105 7.49 -4.63 -6.34
C GLY A 105 7.79 -4.42 -4.85
N VAL A 106 6.89 -4.85 -3.94
CA VAL A 106 7.08 -4.66 -2.49
C VAL A 106 7.77 -5.87 -1.87
N ASP A 107 8.94 -5.66 -1.25
CA ASP A 107 9.58 -6.67 -0.40
C ASP A 107 8.91 -6.71 0.98
N VAL A 108 8.11 -7.73 1.22
CA VAL A 108 7.35 -7.91 2.46
C VAL A 108 8.03 -8.80 3.49
N THR A 109 9.23 -9.33 3.20
CA THR A 109 9.86 -10.40 3.99
C THR A 109 10.14 -10.02 5.44
N THR A 110 10.26 -8.73 5.73
CA THR A 110 10.55 -8.20 7.08
C THR A 110 9.35 -7.51 7.74
N ALA A 111 8.23 -7.33 7.01
CA ALA A 111 7.03 -6.70 7.52
C ALA A 111 6.11 -7.70 8.25
N ASN A 112 5.35 -7.22 9.23
CA ASN A 112 4.43 -8.04 10.01
C ASN A 112 2.99 -7.92 9.47
N PHE A 113 2.49 -8.97 8.83
CA PHE A 113 1.09 -9.06 8.33
C PHE A 113 0.18 -9.96 9.17
N ARG A 114 0.50 -10.20 10.43
CA ARG A 114 -0.31 -11.07 11.29
C ARG A 114 -1.76 -10.60 11.36
N GLY A 115 -2.70 -11.46 10.95
CA GLY A 115 -4.14 -11.18 10.98
C GLY A 115 -4.61 -10.14 9.97
N ALA A 116 -3.76 -9.69 9.04
CA ALA A 116 -4.15 -8.78 7.98
C ALA A 116 -5.15 -9.44 7.01
N ASP A 117 -6.13 -8.66 6.55
CA ASP A 117 -7.07 -9.07 5.50
C ASP A 117 -6.48 -8.68 4.13
N MET A 118 -5.97 -9.66 3.41
CA MET A 118 -5.25 -9.49 2.15
C MET A 118 -6.00 -10.07 0.94
N LEU A 119 -7.33 -10.16 1.02
CA LEU A 119 -8.15 -10.70 -0.06
C LEU A 119 -7.96 -9.85 -1.34
N HIS A 120 -7.67 -10.50 -2.48
CA HIS A 120 -7.44 -9.88 -3.78
C HIS A 120 -6.25 -8.89 -3.85
N VAL A 121 -5.28 -9.00 -2.96
CA VAL A 121 -4.05 -8.23 -3.05
C VAL A 121 -3.28 -8.64 -4.32
N THR A 122 -2.76 -7.65 -5.06
CA THR A 122 -1.92 -7.87 -6.23
C THR A 122 -0.45 -7.85 -5.82
N THR A 123 0.33 -8.87 -6.22
CA THR A 123 1.76 -9.01 -5.94
C THR A 123 2.48 -9.58 -7.16
N ASP A 124 3.81 -9.61 -7.15
CA ASP A 124 4.63 -10.15 -8.24
C ASP A 124 4.50 -11.67 -8.43
N GLY A 125 3.68 -12.34 -7.62
CA GLY A 125 3.40 -13.76 -7.76
C GLY A 125 4.55 -14.67 -7.30
N ASP A 126 5.48 -14.18 -6.50
CA ASP A 126 6.52 -15.00 -5.90
C ASP A 126 5.93 -16.05 -4.96
N VAL A 127 6.32 -17.30 -5.18
CA VAL A 127 5.80 -18.45 -4.41
C VAL A 127 6.16 -18.32 -2.93
N ASP A 128 7.33 -17.77 -2.63
CA ASP A 128 7.80 -17.57 -1.26
C ASP A 128 6.98 -16.51 -0.52
N PHE A 129 6.54 -15.47 -1.23
CA PHE A 129 5.63 -14.45 -0.70
C PHE A 129 4.33 -15.06 -0.19
N TYR A 130 3.72 -15.95 -0.96
CA TYR A 130 2.47 -16.62 -0.56
C TYR A 130 2.68 -17.59 0.62
N ALA A 131 3.79 -18.29 0.63
CA ALA A 131 4.13 -19.16 1.74
C ALA A 131 4.30 -18.36 3.04
N TYR A 132 4.96 -17.21 2.95
CA TYR A 132 5.13 -16.26 4.05
C TYR A 132 3.79 -15.74 4.55
N LEU A 133 2.94 -15.22 3.66
CA LEU A 133 1.63 -14.68 4.04
C LEU A 133 0.70 -15.76 4.61
N LYS A 134 0.69 -16.99 4.07
CA LYS A 134 -0.08 -18.11 4.61
C LYS A 134 0.35 -18.52 6.00
N ALA A 135 1.62 -18.38 6.34
CA ALA A 135 2.10 -18.66 7.70
C ALA A 135 1.48 -17.72 8.74
N PHE A 136 1.20 -16.47 8.36
CA PHE A 136 0.61 -15.46 9.24
C PHE A 136 -0.91 -15.33 9.12
N ASN A 137 -1.49 -15.73 7.98
CA ASN A 137 -2.94 -15.71 7.75
C ASN A 137 -3.39 -16.93 6.93
N PRO A 138 -3.54 -18.09 7.55
CA PRO A 138 -3.90 -19.34 6.85
C PRO A 138 -5.27 -19.31 6.16
N LYS A 139 -6.13 -18.34 6.47
CA LYS A 139 -7.44 -18.16 5.84
C LYS A 139 -7.43 -17.10 4.72
N ALA A 140 -6.29 -16.47 4.43
CA ALA A 140 -6.22 -15.50 3.36
C ALA A 140 -6.33 -16.18 2.00
N GLU A 141 -7.25 -15.73 1.18
CA GLU A 141 -7.33 -16.06 -0.24
C GLU A 141 -6.59 -14.97 -1.00
N PHE A 142 -5.51 -15.34 -1.68
CA PHE A 142 -4.70 -14.42 -2.46
C PHE A 142 -5.03 -14.58 -3.95
N TRP A 143 -5.24 -13.49 -4.63
CA TRP A 143 -5.34 -13.49 -6.08
C TRP A 143 -3.94 -13.28 -6.66
N VAL A 144 -3.38 -14.32 -7.28
CA VAL A 144 -2.14 -14.23 -8.05
C VAL A 144 -2.53 -13.71 -9.42
N GLY A 145 -2.10 -12.52 -9.77
CA GLY A 145 -2.15 -12.05 -11.14
C GLY A 145 -1.19 -12.86 -12.03
N LYS A 146 -1.48 -14.15 -12.23
CA LYS A 146 -0.92 -14.84 -13.39
C LYS A 146 -1.60 -14.22 -14.60
N GLU A 147 -0.82 -13.61 -15.48
CA GLU A 147 -1.21 -13.57 -16.87
C GLU A 147 -1.60 -15.00 -17.25
N THR A 148 -2.91 -15.26 -17.24
CA THR A 148 -3.39 -16.55 -17.71
C THR A 148 -3.05 -16.58 -19.20
N ASP A 149 -2.30 -17.59 -19.58
CA ASP A 149 -2.00 -18.03 -20.94
C ASP A 149 -3.31 -18.41 -21.70
N SER A 150 -4.38 -17.70 -21.46
CA SER A 150 -5.72 -17.90 -22.04
C SER A 150 -5.93 -17.12 -23.33
N ASP A 151 -4.87 -16.45 -23.86
CA ASP A 151 -4.91 -15.88 -25.21
C ASP A 151 -4.24 -16.78 -26.28
N ARG A 152 -4.05 -18.06 -25.96
CA ARG A 152 -3.83 -19.07 -27.00
C ARG A 152 -5.19 -19.55 -27.49
N SER A 153 -5.69 -18.88 -28.51
CA SER A 153 -6.70 -19.44 -29.40
C SER A 153 -6.30 -20.85 -29.78
N PRO A 154 -7.19 -21.84 -29.64
CA PRO A 154 -6.89 -23.18 -30.15
C PRO A 154 -6.70 -23.05 -31.67
N THR A 155 -5.47 -23.30 -32.13
CA THR A 155 -5.23 -23.51 -33.55
C THR A 155 -6.14 -24.62 -33.99
N GLN A 156 -7.11 -24.27 -34.83
CA GLN A 156 -7.86 -25.23 -35.61
C GLN A 156 -6.87 -26.16 -36.31
N ASN A 157 -6.88 -27.40 -35.91
CA ASN A 157 -6.22 -28.46 -36.63
C ASN A 157 -7.25 -28.98 -37.66
N ASP A 158 -7.22 -28.37 -38.85
CA ASP A 158 -7.91 -28.92 -39.98
C ASP A 158 -7.03 -30.12 -40.43
N GLY A 159 -7.41 -31.30 -39.96
CA GLY A 159 -6.82 -32.55 -40.36
C GLY A 159 -7.56 -33.12 -41.57
N GLU A 160 -6.86 -33.43 -42.59
CA GLU A 160 -7.24 -34.38 -43.63
C GLU A 160 -7.37 -35.80 -43.06
#